data_7bbbc0929b59c55f856af6010152cf4d
#
_entry.id   7bbbc0929b59c55f856af6010152cf4d
#
_cell.length_a   1.000
_cell.length_b   1.000
_cell.length_c   1.000
_cell.angle_alpha   90.00
_cell.angle_beta   90.00
_cell.angle_gamma   90.00
#
_symmetry.space_group_name_H-M   'P 1'
#
loop_
_entity.id
_entity.type
_entity.pdbx_description
1 polymer ?
#
loop_
_entity_poly.entity_id
_entity_poly.type
_entity_poly.pdbx_seq_one_letter_code
_entity_poly.pdbx_strand_id
1 'polypeptide(L)'
;MQSAARQLKLFSDTEEPGESPGFSVRESGRAKRLSIKVYPHGRVEVVVPKRTRARDVQSFVDEHRDWIKKTRASFAEKHPPQPFALPFRVRLAAIDRSFRITYRPVRASTNVRFRRHGDLLVLTGKTSDEKLCVEALKRWLAALARQEFEPWLRSLSALTGNSFRRLQVRGQKTCWGSHSSSGTISINYCLLFLEPSVVRYLMIHELCHARHMNHSRRFWQAVGRHEPDYRQLDRRLGDSWPQIPGWLGIY
;
A
#
# COMPACT_ATOMS: atom_id res chain seq x y z
N MET A 1 -12.62 2.12 -19.42
CA MET A 1 -12.82 0.65 -19.45
C MET A 1 -11.92 0.06 -18.37
N GLN A 2 -12.55 -0.37 -17.28
CA GLN A 2 -11.89 -0.98 -16.12
C GLN A 2 -11.58 -2.44 -16.48
N SER A 3 -10.29 -2.80 -16.53
CA SER A 3 -9.87 -4.20 -16.59
C SER A 3 -9.98 -4.77 -15.17
N ALA A 4 -11.11 -5.40 -14.87
CA ALA A 4 -11.27 -6.22 -13.69
C ALA A 4 -10.28 -7.39 -13.77
N ALA A 5 -9.36 -7.47 -12.83
CA ALA A 5 -8.52 -8.65 -12.64
C ALA A 5 -9.43 -9.83 -12.30
N ARG A 6 -9.60 -10.74 -13.23
CA ARG A 6 -10.38 -11.98 -13.05
C ARG A 6 -9.60 -12.88 -12.09
N GLN A 7 -10.11 -13.04 -10.90
CA GLN A 7 -9.60 -14.01 -9.92
C GLN A 7 -10.07 -15.40 -10.41
N LEU A 8 -9.16 -16.13 -11.02
CA LEU A 8 -9.45 -17.52 -11.41
C LEU A 8 -9.48 -18.38 -10.16
N LYS A 9 -10.65 -18.95 -9.84
CA LYS A 9 -10.75 -20.12 -8.98
C LYS A 9 -10.21 -21.30 -9.77
N LEU A 10 -8.94 -21.64 -9.59
CA LEU A 10 -8.26 -22.73 -10.29
C LEU A 10 -8.34 -24.07 -9.55
N PHE A 11 -9.09 -24.13 -8.44
CA PHE A 11 -9.29 -25.36 -7.68
C PHE A 11 -10.77 -25.53 -7.36
N SER A 12 -11.37 -26.61 -7.82
CA SER A 12 -12.70 -27.07 -7.46
C SER A 12 -12.73 -27.49 -5.98
N ASP A 13 -13.82 -27.12 -5.28
CA ASP A 13 -14.13 -27.52 -3.91
C ASP A 13 -14.51 -29.00 -3.83
N THR A 14 -13.53 -29.89 -3.94
CA THR A 14 -13.68 -31.31 -3.57
C THR A 14 -12.31 -31.86 -3.24
N GLU A 15 -11.89 -31.64 -1.98
CA GLU A 15 -10.95 -32.52 -1.28
C GLU A 15 -10.97 -32.15 0.21
N GLU A 16 -10.82 -33.16 1.07
CA GLU A 16 -10.84 -33.20 2.52
C GLU A 16 -10.04 -32.06 3.24
N PRO A 17 -10.21 -31.80 4.56
CA PRO A 17 -9.58 -30.72 5.29
C PRO A 17 -8.07 -30.97 5.51
N GLY A 18 -7.32 -30.92 4.41
CA GLY A 18 -5.87 -30.90 4.36
C GLY A 18 -5.44 -29.61 3.72
N GLU A 19 -4.71 -28.78 4.46
CA GLU A 19 -3.98 -27.55 4.13
C GLU A 19 -4.23 -26.99 2.72
N SER A 20 -5.15 -26.04 2.61
CA SER A 20 -5.29 -25.20 1.41
C SER A 20 -3.91 -24.67 1.00
N PRO A 21 -3.51 -24.74 -0.28
CA PRO A 21 -2.24 -24.21 -0.70
C PRO A 21 -2.17 -22.73 -0.29
N GLY A 22 -1.34 -22.42 0.70
CA GLY A 22 -1.30 -21.13 1.38
C GLY A 22 -0.87 -19.95 0.49
N PHE A 23 -1.32 -19.91 -0.79
CA PHE A 23 -1.03 -18.87 -1.76
C PHE A 23 -2.24 -18.55 -2.66
N SER A 24 -2.28 -17.34 -3.18
CA SER A 24 -3.24 -16.91 -4.20
C SER A 24 -2.56 -16.74 -5.55
N VAL A 25 -3.27 -16.99 -6.64
CA VAL A 25 -2.75 -16.83 -8.00
C VAL A 25 -3.38 -15.61 -8.65
N ARG A 26 -2.54 -14.75 -9.25
CA ARG A 26 -2.97 -13.58 -10.01
C ARG A 26 -2.42 -13.61 -11.43
N GLU A 27 -3.30 -13.72 -12.41
CA GLU A 27 -2.92 -13.59 -13.81
C GLU A 27 -2.63 -12.13 -14.18
N SER A 28 -1.55 -11.90 -14.91
CA SER A 28 -1.16 -10.58 -15.40
C SER A 28 -0.75 -10.61 -16.87
N GLY A 29 -1.44 -9.87 -17.70
CA GLY A 29 -1.11 -9.74 -19.13
C GLY A 29 0.23 -9.05 -19.40
N ARG A 30 0.85 -8.43 -18.39
CA ARG A 30 2.18 -7.81 -18.47
C ARG A 30 3.30 -8.71 -17.96
N ALA A 31 2.96 -9.76 -17.21
CA ALA A 31 3.95 -10.70 -16.69
C ALA A 31 4.50 -11.55 -17.86
N LYS A 32 5.82 -11.62 -17.95
CA LYS A 32 6.53 -12.49 -18.90
C LYS A 32 7.06 -13.77 -18.24
N ARG A 33 7.12 -13.81 -16.90
CA ARG A 33 7.62 -14.93 -16.09
C ARG A 33 6.75 -15.06 -14.84
N LEU A 34 6.78 -16.24 -14.21
CA LEU A 34 6.20 -16.44 -12.89
C LEU A 34 7.01 -15.65 -11.85
N SER A 35 6.32 -15.14 -10.85
CA SER A 35 6.96 -14.52 -9.70
C SER A 35 6.14 -14.75 -8.43
N ILE A 36 6.83 -14.97 -7.31
CA ILE A 36 6.21 -15.13 -5.99
C ILE A 36 6.41 -13.83 -5.22
N LYS A 37 5.34 -13.38 -4.57
CA LYS A 37 5.36 -12.27 -3.62
C LYS A 37 4.91 -12.78 -2.27
N VAL A 38 5.75 -12.64 -1.27
CA VAL A 38 5.42 -12.89 0.13
C VAL A 38 5.20 -11.55 0.81
N TYR A 39 4.06 -11.40 1.46
CA TYR A 39 3.68 -10.16 2.17
C TYR A 39 3.97 -10.29 3.67
N PRO A 40 4.18 -9.18 4.40
CA PRO A 40 4.55 -9.20 5.82
C PRO A 40 3.60 -9.99 6.72
N HIS A 41 2.30 -10.04 6.37
CA HIS A 41 1.29 -10.83 7.10
C HIS A 41 1.23 -12.31 6.67
N GLY A 42 2.25 -12.79 5.95
CA GLY A 42 2.37 -14.18 5.54
C GLY A 42 1.57 -14.59 4.30
N ARG A 43 0.78 -13.67 3.70
CA ARG A 43 0.08 -13.95 2.43
C ARG A 43 1.11 -14.15 1.31
N VAL A 44 0.89 -15.17 0.50
CA VAL A 44 1.67 -15.44 -0.70
C VAL A 44 0.81 -15.20 -1.93
N GLU A 45 1.33 -14.46 -2.89
CA GLU A 45 0.69 -14.24 -4.20
C GLU A 45 1.65 -14.69 -5.30
N VAL A 46 1.19 -15.57 -6.16
CA VAL A 46 1.92 -15.98 -7.37
C VAL A 46 1.37 -15.18 -8.55
N VAL A 47 2.21 -14.37 -9.17
CA VAL A 47 1.86 -13.62 -10.38
C VAL A 47 2.29 -14.43 -11.59
N VAL A 48 1.34 -14.70 -12.48
CA VAL A 48 1.54 -15.58 -13.63
C VAL A 48 1.22 -14.87 -14.95
N PRO A 49 1.93 -15.19 -16.05
CA PRO A 49 1.53 -14.81 -17.41
C PRO A 49 0.15 -15.39 -17.78
N LYS A 50 -0.48 -14.81 -18.80
CA LYS A 50 -1.71 -15.39 -19.36
C LYS A 50 -1.46 -16.83 -19.83
N ARG A 51 -2.45 -17.69 -19.66
CA ARG A 51 -2.44 -19.10 -20.10
C ARG A 51 -1.38 -19.97 -19.41
N THR A 52 -0.87 -19.58 -18.25
CA THR A 52 -0.01 -20.46 -17.43
C THR A 52 -0.83 -21.64 -16.92
N ARG A 53 -0.31 -22.87 -17.01
CA ARG A 53 -0.98 -24.08 -16.55
C ARG A 53 -0.89 -24.19 -15.04
N ALA A 54 -1.94 -24.69 -14.39
CA ALA A 54 -1.97 -24.85 -12.93
C ALA A 54 -0.81 -25.68 -12.39
N ARG A 55 -0.42 -26.76 -13.10
CA ARG A 55 0.73 -27.61 -12.73
C ARG A 55 2.05 -26.83 -12.70
N ASP A 56 2.25 -25.89 -13.64
CA ASP A 56 3.49 -25.11 -13.72
C ASP A 56 3.56 -24.12 -12.56
N VAL A 57 2.40 -23.60 -12.11
CA VAL A 57 2.29 -22.76 -10.91
C VAL A 57 2.63 -23.55 -9.67
N GLN A 58 2.08 -24.76 -9.54
CA GLN A 58 2.33 -25.63 -8.38
C GLN A 58 3.80 -26.04 -8.30
N SER A 59 4.39 -26.50 -9.40
CA SER A 59 5.82 -26.86 -9.47
C SER A 59 6.70 -25.67 -9.05
N PHE A 60 6.40 -24.48 -9.58
CA PHE A 60 7.14 -23.27 -9.24
C PHE A 60 7.03 -22.88 -7.76
N VAL A 61 5.86 -23.06 -7.14
CA VAL A 61 5.68 -22.81 -5.70
C VAL A 61 6.42 -23.86 -4.88
N ASP A 62 6.38 -25.12 -5.29
CA ASP A 62 7.06 -26.23 -4.60
C ASP A 62 8.59 -26.04 -4.63
N GLU A 63 9.16 -25.65 -5.77
CA GLU A 63 10.58 -25.32 -5.90
C GLU A 63 11.02 -24.17 -4.96
N HIS A 64 10.09 -23.24 -4.63
CA HIS A 64 10.36 -22.10 -3.79
C HIS A 64 9.81 -22.22 -2.36
N ARG A 65 9.35 -23.40 -1.96
CA ARG A 65 8.67 -23.65 -0.68
C ARG A 65 9.51 -23.25 0.53
N ASP A 66 10.78 -23.60 0.53
CA ASP A 66 11.69 -23.27 1.63
C ASP A 66 11.97 -21.77 1.73
N TRP A 67 12.10 -21.10 0.58
CA TRP A 67 12.24 -19.64 0.55
C TRP A 67 10.98 -18.95 1.06
N ILE A 68 9.79 -19.41 0.66
CA ILE A 68 8.50 -18.89 1.15
C ILE A 68 8.42 -19.07 2.67
N LYS A 69 8.74 -20.27 3.18
CA LYS A 69 8.71 -20.57 4.61
C LYS A 69 9.67 -19.70 5.40
N LYS A 70 10.91 -19.56 4.96
CA LYS A 70 11.92 -18.69 5.58
C LYS A 70 11.49 -17.22 5.57
N THR A 71 10.96 -16.75 4.46
CA THR A 71 10.50 -15.37 4.31
C THR A 71 9.29 -15.09 5.20
N ARG A 72 8.30 -16.01 5.27
CA ARG A 72 7.18 -15.92 6.21
C ARG A 72 7.63 -15.87 7.67
N ALA A 73 8.54 -16.76 8.06
CA ALA A 73 9.09 -16.80 9.42
C ALA A 73 9.80 -15.49 9.78
N SER A 74 10.64 -14.98 8.88
CA SER A 74 11.31 -13.69 9.08
C SER A 74 10.33 -12.52 9.21
N PHE A 75 9.23 -12.51 8.45
CA PHE A 75 8.18 -11.50 8.62
C PHE A 75 7.43 -11.67 9.93
N ALA A 76 7.07 -12.89 10.34
CA ALA A 76 6.36 -13.14 11.60
C ALA A 76 7.21 -12.77 12.82
N GLU A 77 8.52 -13.02 12.78
CA GLU A 77 9.46 -12.62 13.83
C GLU A 77 9.58 -11.10 13.95
N LYS A 78 9.76 -10.42 12.82
CA LYS A 78 9.92 -8.96 12.78
C LYS A 78 8.61 -8.21 13.07
N HIS A 79 7.47 -8.84 12.79
CA HIS A 79 6.14 -8.22 12.83
C HIS A 79 5.11 -9.23 13.35
N PRO A 80 5.13 -9.54 14.66
CA PRO A 80 4.15 -10.44 15.25
C PRO A 80 2.74 -9.89 14.99
N PRO A 81 1.77 -10.76 14.63
CA PRO A 81 0.40 -10.34 14.39
C PRO A 81 -0.16 -9.66 15.64
N GLN A 82 -0.55 -8.41 15.48
CA GLN A 82 -1.23 -7.68 16.55
C GLN A 82 -2.73 -7.96 16.48
N PRO A 83 -3.40 -8.16 17.62
CA PRO A 83 -4.84 -8.29 17.63
C PRO A 83 -5.47 -7.03 17.01
N PHE A 84 -6.50 -7.26 16.19
CA PHE A 84 -7.24 -6.15 15.61
C PHE A 84 -7.90 -5.32 16.70
N ALA A 85 -7.66 -4.03 16.68
CA ALA A 85 -8.35 -3.06 17.54
C ALA A 85 -8.52 -1.74 16.81
N LEU A 86 -9.70 -1.13 16.93
CA LEU A 86 -9.92 0.22 16.42
C LEU A 86 -9.07 1.23 17.22
N PRO A 87 -8.36 2.15 16.56
CA PRO A 87 -7.44 3.05 17.24
C PRO A 87 -8.17 4.18 17.95
N PHE A 88 -7.77 4.48 19.19
CA PHE A 88 -8.16 5.72 19.89
C PHE A 88 -7.20 6.88 19.67
N ARG A 89 -6.01 6.58 19.14
CA ARG A 89 -5.00 7.56 18.76
C ARG A 89 -4.26 7.10 17.51
N VAL A 90 -3.99 8.04 16.62
CA VAL A 90 -3.21 7.81 15.39
C VAL A 90 -2.14 8.87 15.29
N ARG A 91 -0.86 8.46 15.27
CA ARG A 91 0.29 9.30 14.96
C ARG A 91 0.56 9.25 13.47
N LEU A 92 0.69 10.42 12.85
CA LEU A 92 1.02 10.60 11.44
C LEU A 92 2.37 11.30 11.33
N ALA A 93 3.43 10.49 11.20
CA ALA A 93 4.80 10.97 11.27
C ALA A 93 5.15 11.93 10.12
N ALA A 94 4.61 11.71 8.91
CA ALA A 94 4.86 12.54 7.74
C ALA A 94 4.52 14.02 7.93
N ILE A 95 3.57 14.31 8.80
CA ILE A 95 3.06 15.68 9.06
C ILE A 95 3.23 16.08 10.51
N ASP A 96 3.95 15.29 11.29
CA ASP A 96 4.22 15.48 12.72
C ASP A 96 2.97 15.76 13.57
N ARG A 97 1.88 15.03 13.32
CA ARG A 97 0.60 15.20 14.03
C ARG A 97 0.11 13.92 14.65
N SER A 98 -0.60 14.07 15.78
CA SER A 98 -1.30 12.99 16.47
C SER A 98 -2.77 13.32 16.60
N PHE A 99 -3.64 12.38 16.25
CA PHE A 99 -5.08 12.56 16.32
C PHE A 99 -5.68 11.63 17.37
N ARG A 100 -6.57 12.17 18.19
CA ARG A 100 -7.46 11.39 19.06
C ARG A 100 -8.69 11.01 18.28
N ILE A 101 -9.16 9.77 18.46
CA ILE A 101 -10.34 9.25 17.77
C ILE A 101 -11.39 8.88 18.79
N THR A 102 -12.63 9.31 18.58
CA THR A 102 -13.78 8.94 19.38
C THR A 102 -14.88 8.35 18.49
N TYR A 103 -15.58 7.37 19.04
CA TYR A 103 -16.64 6.64 18.37
C TYR A 103 -17.97 6.94 19.06
N ARG A 104 -18.92 7.54 18.31
CA ARG A 104 -20.25 7.90 18.80
C ARG A 104 -21.32 7.07 18.09
N PRO A 105 -21.90 6.09 18.79
CA PRO A 105 -22.95 5.28 18.19
C PRO A 105 -24.22 6.13 17.97
N VAL A 106 -24.88 5.89 16.83
CA VAL A 106 -26.18 6.47 16.51
C VAL A 106 -27.14 5.34 16.17
N ARG A 107 -28.27 5.28 16.88
CA ARG A 107 -29.35 4.30 16.64
C ARG A 107 -29.83 4.38 15.18
N ALA A 108 -30.14 3.24 14.60
CA ALA A 108 -30.64 3.09 13.23
C ALA A 108 -29.68 3.60 12.12
N SER A 109 -28.45 3.96 12.44
CA SER A 109 -27.46 4.31 11.40
C SER A 109 -26.92 3.06 10.72
N THR A 110 -26.86 3.08 9.39
CA THR A 110 -26.32 1.99 8.54
C THR A 110 -24.90 2.26 8.07
N ASN A 111 -24.34 3.45 8.37
CA ASN A 111 -23.01 3.87 7.94
C ASN A 111 -22.24 4.53 9.07
N VAL A 112 -20.94 4.82 8.84
CA VAL A 112 -20.09 5.62 9.71
C VAL A 112 -19.57 6.83 8.95
N ARG A 113 -19.76 8.01 9.52
CA ARG A 113 -19.24 9.29 9.05
C ARG A 113 -18.15 9.79 9.98
N PHE A 114 -17.30 10.66 9.50
CA PHE A 114 -16.29 11.32 10.34
C PHE A 114 -16.41 12.85 10.26
N ARG A 115 -16.07 13.51 11.36
CA ARG A 115 -15.80 14.95 11.43
C ARG A 115 -14.50 15.18 12.18
N ARG A 116 -13.73 16.17 11.74
CA ARG A 116 -12.48 16.57 12.38
C ARG A 116 -12.62 17.95 13.00
N HIS A 117 -12.19 18.09 14.24
CA HIS A 117 -12.09 19.34 14.99
C HIS A 117 -10.66 19.45 15.55
N GLY A 118 -9.80 20.20 14.88
CA GLY A 118 -8.37 20.21 15.21
C GLY A 118 -7.75 18.81 15.11
N ASP A 119 -7.27 18.29 16.24
CA ASP A 119 -6.68 16.96 16.36
C ASP A 119 -7.66 15.90 16.95
N LEU A 120 -8.94 16.26 17.06
CA LEU A 120 -9.99 15.32 17.42
C LEU A 120 -10.74 14.86 16.15
N LEU A 121 -10.74 13.54 15.92
CA LEU A 121 -11.54 12.88 14.90
C LEU A 121 -12.72 12.18 15.56
N VAL A 122 -13.93 12.56 15.19
CA VAL A 122 -15.17 11.95 15.71
C VAL A 122 -15.78 11.10 14.60
N LEU A 123 -15.88 9.79 14.85
CA LEU A 123 -16.65 8.86 14.01
C LEU A 123 -18.05 8.73 14.61
N THR A 124 -19.07 8.89 13.77
CA THR A 124 -20.48 8.88 14.20
C THR A 124 -21.29 7.94 13.32
N GLY A 125 -22.12 7.10 13.90
CA GLY A 125 -22.99 6.16 13.16
C GLY A 125 -23.00 4.76 13.77
N LYS A 126 -22.99 3.71 12.91
CA LYS A 126 -22.95 2.30 13.34
C LYS A 126 -21.51 1.92 13.77
N THR A 127 -21.03 2.55 14.85
CA THR A 127 -19.65 2.37 15.32
C THR A 127 -19.36 1.03 16.01
N SER A 128 -20.39 0.20 16.22
CA SER A 128 -20.23 -1.21 16.61
C SER A 128 -19.76 -2.09 15.45
N ASP A 129 -19.84 -1.61 14.20
CA ASP A 129 -19.34 -2.29 13.02
C ASP A 129 -17.92 -1.81 12.71
N GLU A 130 -16.94 -2.64 13.07
CA GLU A 130 -15.52 -2.32 12.92
C GLU A 130 -15.11 -2.08 11.46
N LYS A 131 -15.71 -2.82 10.51
CA LYS A 131 -15.42 -2.65 9.08
C LYS A 131 -15.85 -1.27 8.60
N LEU A 132 -17.03 -0.81 9.00
CA LEU A 132 -17.52 0.53 8.66
C LEU A 132 -16.64 1.62 9.31
N CYS A 133 -16.16 1.41 10.53
CA CYS A 133 -15.23 2.32 11.19
C CYS A 133 -13.90 2.40 10.43
N VAL A 134 -13.33 1.26 10.05
CA VAL A 134 -12.08 1.21 9.25
C VAL A 134 -12.25 1.92 7.91
N GLU A 135 -13.36 1.69 7.22
CA GLU A 135 -13.61 2.39 5.94
C GLU A 135 -13.78 3.91 6.13
N ALA A 136 -14.36 4.35 7.24
CA ALA A 136 -14.43 5.78 7.57
C ALA A 136 -13.04 6.36 7.85
N LEU A 137 -12.19 5.64 8.60
CA LEU A 137 -10.80 6.02 8.86
C LEU A 137 -9.96 6.07 7.58
N LYS A 138 -10.13 5.12 6.66
CA LYS A 138 -9.46 5.13 5.36
C LYS A 138 -9.86 6.35 4.52
N ARG A 139 -11.15 6.69 4.49
CA ARG A 139 -11.63 7.90 3.80
C ARG A 139 -11.05 9.17 4.41
N TRP A 140 -10.97 9.24 5.75
CA TRP A 140 -10.34 10.35 6.46
C TRP A 140 -8.86 10.47 6.10
N LEU A 141 -8.09 9.36 6.18
CA LEU A 141 -6.67 9.36 5.82
C LEU A 141 -6.44 9.79 4.37
N ALA A 142 -7.27 9.32 3.45
CA ALA A 142 -7.17 9.71 2.03
C ALA A 142 -7.44 11.21 1.82
N ALA A 143 -8.45 11.77 2.51
CA ALA A 143 -8.75 13.20 2.45
C ALA A 143 -7.62 14.04 3.07
N LEU A 144 -7.09 13.62 4.23
CA LEU A 144 -6.00 14.28 4.91
C LEU A 144 -4.70 14.20 4.08
N ALA A 145 -4.35 13.02 3.57
CA ALA A 145 -3.18 12.85 2.71
C ALA A 145 -3.26 13.75 1.46
N ARG A 146 -4.43 13.90 0.86
CA ARG A 146 -4.60 14.82 -0.26
C ARG A 146 -4.36 16.26 0.14
N GLN A 147 -4.92 16.69 1.27
CA GLN A 147 -4.77 18.06 1.80
C GLN A 147 -3.30 18.39 2.08
N GLU A 148 -2.55 17.47 2.69
CA GLU A 148 -1.16 17.70 3.12
C GLU A 148 -0.15 17.46 2.00
N PHE A 149 -0.36 16.43 1.17
CA PHE A 149 0.63 16.04 0.16
C PHE A 149 0.52 16.84 -1.15
N GLU A 150 -0.63 17.39 -1.50
CA GLU A 150 -0.76 18.15 -2.75
C GLU A 150 0.08 19.43 -2.75
N PRO A 151 0.05 20.30 -1.72
CA PRO A 151 0.92 21.44 -1.64
C PRO A 151 2.41 21.05 -1.61
N TRP A 152 2.75 20.01 -0.86
CA TRP A 152 4.12 19.53 -0.76
C TRP A 152 4.63 19.02 -2.10
N LEU A 153 3.85 18.20 -2.81
CA LEU A 153 4.20 17.70 -4.15
C LEU A 153 4.35 18.85 -5.15
N ARG A 154 3.53 19.91 -5.08
CA ARG A 154 3.65 21.11 -5.92
C ARG A 154 4.94 21.86 -5.64
N SER A 155 5.32 22.02 -4.39
CA SER A 155 6.60 22.63 -4.00
C SER A 155 7.79 21.83 -4.55
N LEU A 156 7.76 20.51 -4.44
CA LEU A 156 8.80 19.64 -5.00
C LEU A 156 8.80 19.63 -6.54
N SER A 157 7.65 19.75 -7.17
CA SER A 157 7.53 19.91 -8.63
C SER A 157 8.23 21.18 -9.11
N ALA A 158 8.05 22.30 -8.41
CA ALA A 158 8.76 23.54 -8.70
C ALA A 158 10.28 23.39 -8.47
N LEU A 159 10.69 22.78 -7.34
CA LEU A 159 12.09 22.55 -7.00
C LEU A 159 12.82 21.67 -8.03
N THR A 160 12.18 20.62 -8.52
CA THR A 160 12.78 19.64 -9.46
C THR A 160 12.66 20.06 -10.92
N GLY A 161 11.81 21.03 -11.23
CA GLY A 161 11.45 21.40 -12.60
C GLY A 161 10.70 20.30 -13.36
N ASN A 162 10.10 19.33 -12.63
CA ASN A 162 9.32 18.23 -13.17
C ASN A 162 7.83 18.46 -12.86
N SER A 163 7.02 18.59 -13.90
CA SER A 163 5.58 18.84 -13.75
C SER A 163 4.78 17.54 -13.61
N PHE A 164 3.61 17.65 -12.98
CA PHE A 164 2.59 16.63 -12.97
C PHE A 164 1.21 17.24 -13.24
N ARG A 165 0.30 16.46 -13.77
CA ARG A 165 -1.04 16.95 -14.13
C ARG A 165 -2.01 16.85 -12.95
N ARG A 166 -1.98 15.74 -12.22
CA ARG A 166 -2.95 15.43 -11.16
C ARG A 166 -2.36 14.53 -10.10
N LEU A 167 -2.69 14.80 -8.84
CA LEU A 167 -2.46 13.92 -7.72
C LEU A 167 -3.71 13.03 -7.49
N GLN A 168 -3.51 11.72 -7.32
CA GLN A 168 -4.48 10.79 -6.81
C GLN A 168 -3.98 10.19 -5.50
N VAL A 169 -4.84 10.15 -4.48
CA VAL A 169 -4.52 9.46 -3.22
C VAL A 169 -5.31 8.17 -3.16
N ARG A 170 -4.64 7.06 -2.88
CA ARG A 170 -5.22 5.71 -2.88
C ARG A 170 -4.69 4.89 -1.70
N GLY A 171 -5.36 3.78 -1.35
CA GLY A 171 -4.88 2.77 -0.40
C GLY A 171 -4.42 1.52 -1.15
N GLN A 172 -3.28 1.61 -1.82
CA GLN A 172 -2.72 0.51 -2.59
C GLN A 172 -2.04 -0.49 -1.65
N LYS A 173 -2.15 -1.79 -1.95
CA LYS A 173 -1.56 -2.86 -1.11
C LYS A 173 -0.12 -3.22 -1.49
N THR A 174 0.34 -2.79 -2.67
CA THR A 174 1.58 -3.29 -3.27
C THR A 174 2.55 -2.22 -3.73
N CYS A 175 2.16 -0.94 -3.67
CA CYS A 175 3.05 0.15 -4.05
C CYS A 175 2.76 1.41 -3.23
N TRP A 176 3.79 2.21 -3.04
CA TRP A 176 3.73 3.47 -2.32
C TRP A 176 3.33 4.64 -3.22
N GLY A 177 3.75 4.59 -4.47
CA GLY A 177 3.43 5.59 -5.48
C GLY A 177 3.47 5.03 -6.89
N SER A 178 3.06 5.82 -7.85
CA SER A 178 3.24 5.57 -9.28
C SER A 178 2.99 6.83 -10.09
N HIS A 179 3.72 6.99 -11.19
CA HIS A 179 3.53 8.03 -12.18
C HIS A 179 3.03 7.41 -13.50
N SER A 180 1.95 7.91 -14.04
CA SER A 180 1.45 7.47 -15.34
C SER A 180 1.98 8.34 -16.48
N SER A 181 2.03 7.79 -17.70
CA SER A 181 2.38 8.56 -18.90
C SER A 181 1.47 9.75 -19.18
N SER A 182 0.26 9.77 -18.61
CA SER A 182 -0.67 10.91 -18.67
C SER A 182 -0.39 12.01 -17.63
N GLY A 183 0.71 11.90 -16.87
CA GLY A 183 1.10 12.90 -15.85
C GLY A 183 0.31 12.79 -14.54
N THR A 184 -0.37 11.67 -14.29
CA THR A 184 -1.03 11.45 -12.99
C THR A 184 -0.05 10.77 -12.02
N ILE A 185 0.22 11.41 -10.89
CA ILE A 185 0.92 10.81 -9.76
C ILE A 185 -0.12 10.23 -8.80
N SER A 186 0.00 8.95 -8.50
CA SER A 186 -0.79 8.26 -7.46
C SER A 186 0.09 8.05 -6.24
N ILE A 187 -0.40 8.44 -5.05
CA ILE A 187 0.31 8.32 -3.78
C ILE A 187 -0.55 7.53 -2.80
N ASN A 188 0.09 6.65 -2.03
CA ASN A 188 -0.57 5.87 -1.00
C ASN A 188 -0.77 6.73 0.27
N TYR A 189 -2.02 6.80 0.80
CA TYR A 189 -2.26 7.53 2.04
C TYR A 189 -1.49 6.97 3.25
N CYS A 190 -1.03 5.72 3.18
CA CYS A 190 -0.19 5.12 4.22
C CYS A 190 1.14 5.82 4.42
N LEU A 191 1.59 6.62 3.45
CA LEU A 191 2.77 7.48 3.61
C LEU A 191 2.62 8.48 4.76
N LEU A 192 1.40 8.81 5.20
CA LEU A 192 1.18 9.63 6.40
C LEU A 192 1.85 9.04 7.65
N PHE A 193 2.03 7.73 7.73
CA PHE A 193 2.67 7.05 8.86
C PHE A 193 4.20 7.06 8.81
N LEU A 194 4.79 7.36 7.65
CA LEU A 194 6.23 7.31 7.43
C LEU A 194 6.92 8.64 7.76
N GLU A 195 8.24 8.58 7.92
CA GLU A 195 9.03 9.78 8.14
C GLU A 195 9.00 10.74 6.95
N PRO A 196 9.05 12.07 7.20
CA PRO A 196 9.01 13.09 6.15
C PRO A 196 10.07 12.89 5.06
N SER A 197 11.28 12.47 5.43
CA SER A 197 12.39 12.22 4.49
C SER A 197 12.07 11.12 3.47
N VAL A 198 11.43 10.03 3.93
CA VAL A 198 11.02 8.91 3.08
C VAL A 198 9.88 9.33 2.14
N VAL A 199 8.92 10.11 2.65
CA VAL A 199 7.81 10.64 1.85
C VAL A 199 8.32 11.61 0.78
N ARG A 200 9.22 12.53 1.15
CA ARG A 200 9.87 13.47 0.23
C ARG A 200 10.61 12.73 -0.88
N TYR A 201 11.40 11.72 -0.51
CA TYR A 201 12.09 10.87 -1.49
C TYR A 201 11.13 10.25 -2.49
N LEU A 202 10.04 9.62 -2.04
CA LEU A 202 9.06 9.02 -2.94
C LEU A 202 8.44 10.06 -3.88
N MET A 203 8.08 11.24 -3.38
CA MET A 203 7.50 12.29 -4.21
C MET A 203 8.48 12.74 -5.31
N ILE A 204 9.76 12.88 -5.00
CA ILE A 204 10.80 13.22 -5.99
C ILE A 204 11.00 12.07 -6.98
N HIS A 205 10.99 10.83 -6.51
CA HIS A 205 11.04 9.64 -7.36
C HIS A 205 9.91 9.65 -8.40
N GLU A 206 8.67 9.87 -7.96
CA GLU A 206 7.52 9.95 -8.86
C GLU A 206 7.59 11.15 -9.81
N LEU A 207 8.09 12.29 -9.36
CA LEU A 207 8.28 13.45 -10.21
C LEU A 207 9.36 13.21 -11.29
N CYS A 208 10.43 12.47 -10.99
CA CYS A 208 11.46 12.15 -11.96
C CYS A 208 10.94 11.25 -13.10
N HIS A 209 9.86 10.50 -12.88
CA HIS A 209 9.20 9.74 -13.92
C HIS A 209 8.56 10.63 -15.00
N ALA A 210 8.33 11.91 -14.78
CA ALA A 210 7.89 12.83 -15.85
C ALA A 210 8.85 12.89 -17.04
N ARG A 211 10.16 12.66 -16.81
CA ARG A 211 11.21 12.66 -17.85
C ARG A 211 11.76 11.27 -18.16
N HIS A 212 11.73 10.37 -17.18
CA HIS A 212 12.34 9.05 -17.27
C HIS A 212 11.36 7.98 -16.77
N MET A 213 10.55 7.41 -17.67
CA MET A 213 9.52 6.41 -17.33
C MET A 213 10.07 5.06 -16.84
N ASN A 214 11.36 4.81 -16.99
CA ASN A 214 12.04 3.61 -16.52
C ASN A 214 13.13 3.97 -15.51
N HIS A 215 13.52 3.02 -14.65
CA HIS A 215 14.56 3.19 -13.63
C HIS A 215 15.98 3.04 -14.23
N SER A 216 16.26 3.71 -15.36
CA SER A 216 17.56 3.72 -16.01
C SER A 216 18.61 4.50 -15.20
N ARG A 217 19.88 4.43 -15.59
CA ARG A 217 20.95 5.23 -14.97
C ARG A 217 20.63 6.74 -14.97
N ARG A 218 20.01 7.24 -16.04
CA ARG A 218 19.59 8.66 -16.14
C ARG A 218 18.50 9.01 -15.12
N PHE A 219 17.56 8.10 -14.89
CA PHE A 219 16.54 8.26 -13.85
C PHE A 219 17.19 8.40 -12.46
N TRP A 220 18.05 7.46 -12.09
CA TRP A 220 18.71 7.51 -10.78
C TRP A 220 19.65 8.70 -10.61
N GLN A 221 20.28 9.17 -11.68
CA GLN A 221 21.02 10.44 -11.67
C GLN A 221 20.09 11.64 -11.42
N ALA A 222 18.90 11.66 -12.03
CA ALA A 222 17.93 12.73 -11.80
C ALA A 222 17.43 12.73 -10.36
N VAL A 223 17.09 11.56 -9.78
CA VAL A 223 16.69 11.43 -8.38
C VAL A 223 17.82 11.88 -7.46
N GLY A 224 19.06 11.40 -7.68
CA GLY A 224 20.21 11.69 -6.83
C GLY A 224 20.65 13.16 -6.82
N ARG A 225 20.26 13.97 -7.82
CA ARG A 225 20.48 15.43 -7.81
C ARG A 225 19.65 16.15 -6.74
N HIS A 226 18.49 15.61 -6.39
CA HIS A 226 17.55 16.20 -5.43
C HIS A 226 17.53 15.47 -4.10
N GLU A 227 17.95 14.20 -4.09
CA GLU A 227 18.06 13.31 -2.92
C GLU A 227 19.37 12.52 -3.02
N PRO A 228 20.49 13.06 -2.53
CA PRO A 228 21.77 12.34 -2.56
C PRO A 228 21.73 10.99 -1.88
N ASP A 229 20.97 10.87 -0.78
CA ASP A 229 20.82 9.66 0.02
C ASP A 229 19.73 8.71 -0.50
N TYR A 230 19.27 8.88 -1.76
CA TYR A 230 18.15 8.14 -2.33
C TYR A 230 18.25 6.62 -2.15
N ARG A 231 19.45 6.03 -2.18
CA ARG A 231 19.63 4.58 -2.02
C ARG A 231 19.26 4.09 -0.63
N GLN A 232 19.54 4.88 0.40
CA GLN A 232 19.15 4.57 1.76
C GLN A 232 17.65 4.77 1.95
N LEU A 233 17.11 5.87 1.40
CA LEU A 233 15.69 6.20 1.48
C LEU A 233 14.84 5.18 0.71
N ASP A 234 15.30 4.68 -0.44
CA ASP A 234 14.62 3.62 -1.21
C ASP A 234 14.52 2.31 -0.42
N ARG A 235 15.62 1.89 0.23
CA ARG A 235 15.61 0.72 1.13
C ARG A 235 14.65 0.94 2.31
N ARG A 236 14.71 2.10 2.98
CA ARG A 236 13.81 2.43 4.09
C ARG A 236 12.34 2.42 3.67
N LEU A 237 12.03 2.94 2.47
CA LEU A 237 10.69 2.90 1.91
C LEU A 237 10.24 1.45 1.65
N GLY A 238 11.11 0.61 1.09
CA GLY A 238 10.84 -0.82 0.88
C GLY A 238 10.52 -1.55 2.18
N ASP A 239 11.24 -1.23 3.25
CA ASP A 239 11.11 -1.83 4.57
C ASP A 239 10.01 -1.19 5.44
N SER A 240 9.26 -0.20 4.92
CA SER A 240 8.31 0.58 5.74
C SER A 240 6.92 -0.04 5.87
N TRP A 241 6.57 -1.06 5.09
CA TRP A 241 5.24 -1.68 5.19
C TRP A 241 4.86 -2.12 6.61
N PRO A 242 5.76 -2.70 7.40
CA PRO A 242 5.47 -3.12 8.76
C PRO A 242 5.13 -1.99 9.74
N GLN A 243 5.47 -0.76 9.41
CA GLN A 243 5.14 0.42 10.22
C GLN A 243 3.66 0.82 10.08
N ILE A 244 2.95 0.26 9.08
CA ILE A 244 1.55 0.58 8.84
C ILE A 244 0.67 -0.17 9.85
N PRO A 245 -0.23 0.52 10.55
CA PRO A 245 -1.07 -0.11 11.55
C PRO A 245 -1.94 -1.25 11.01
N GLY A 246 -1.97 -2.39 11.70
CA GLY A 246 -2.71 -3.59 11.29
C GLY A 246 -4.22 -3.37 11.11
N TRP A 247 -4.82 -2.43 11.85
CA TRP A 247 -6.25 -2.11 11.72
C TRP A 247 -6.64 -1.57 10.34
N LEU A 248 -5.69 -1.07 9.54
CA LEU A 248 -5.96 -0.66 8.16
C LEU A 248 -6.26 -1.84 7.22
N GLY A 249 -5.92 -3.07 7.62
CA GLY A 249 -6.20 -4.27 6.82
C GLY A 249 -5.57 -4.21 5.42
N ILE A 250 -4.42 -3.57 5.32
CA ILE A 250 -3.66 -3.46 4.06
C ILE A 250 -2.88 -4.74 3.81
N TYR A 251 -2.69 -5.49 4.87
CA TYR A 251 -2.03 -6.77 4.89
C TYR A 251 -3.02 -7.92 4.85
#